data_c0a2dcfb516832d5e985c0ca089f1e46
#
_entry.id   c0a2dcfb516832d5e985c0ca089f1e46
#
_cell.length_a   1.000
_cell.length_b   1.000
_cell.length_c   1.000
_cell.angle_alpha   90.00
_cell.angle_beta   90.00
_cell.angle_gamma   90.00
#
_symmetry.space_group_name_H-M   'P 1'
#
loop_
_entity.id
_entity.type
_entity.pdbx_description
1 polymer ?
#
loop_
_entity_poly.entity_id
_entity_poly.type
_entity_poly.pdbx_seq_one_letter_code
_entity_poly.pdbx_strand_id
1 'polypeptide(L)'
;MKNTTDMEQDRQYMKMALELAQKGMGFTAPNPMVGAVIVKNGRIIGQGYHRKYGELHAEREALAVCTEEPKGASIYVTLEPCCHYGKQPPCVNAILEAGIRRVIIGSSDPNPLVAGKGIRILKDHGIEVTENILKEECDKLNEAFFFYIQNKKPYVVMKYAMTMDGKIAAYTGESKWVTGEAARIHVQKQRLKYTGIMVGVGTVLADDPMLTCRLENSRNPVRIICDSHLRTPLTSKIVRTAETIPTILASSSKDQQKIKNYEELGCQVLYVPEKNGHIDLNRLMELLGAAKIDSILLEGGGSLNWSALESGIVQKVQTYIAPKLFGGEEAKTPVEGKGFPDPASAVLLKNSEMIRLGDDFLIESEVKRNVYGNC
;
A
#
# COMPACT_ATOMS: atom_id res chain seq x y z
N MET A 1 -4.18 38.30 5.28
CA MET A 1 -5.18 37.22 5.21
C MET A 1 -5.30 36.86 3.75
N LYS A 2 -5.05 35.58 3.35
CA LYS A 2 -5.32 35.14 1.97
C LYS A 2 -6.82 35.28 1.69
N ASN A 3 -7.12 35.73 0.47
CA ASN A 3 -8.51 35.88 0.05
C ASN A 3 -9.16 34.48 -0.06
N THR A 4 -10.41 34.31 0.31
CA THR A 4 -11.12 33.01 0.27
C THR A 4 -11.07 32.37 -1.12
N THR A 5 -11.08 33.22 -2.16
CA THR A 5 -10.93 32.83 -3.57
C THR A 5 -9.57 32.20 -3.89
N ASP A 6 -8.47 32.69 -3.29
CA ASP A 6 -7.13 32.15 -3.51
C ASP A 6 -6.98 30.76 -2.86
N MET A 7 -7.58 30.54 -1.70
CA MET A 7 -7.56 29.24 -1.04
C MET A 7 -8.35 28.18 -1.81
N GLU A 8 -9.48 28.55 -2.40
CA GLU A 8 -10.28 27.62 -3.20
C GLU A 8 -9.56 27.21 -4.48
N GLN A 9 -8.87 28.15 -5.14
CA GLN A 9 -8.02 27.86 -6.28
C GLN A 9 -6.85 26.94 -5.91
N ASP A 10 -6.17 27.19 -4.79
CA ASP A 10 -5.10 26.33 -4.30
C ASP A 10 -5.60 24.87 -4.11
N ARG A 11 -6.80 24.71 -3.54
CA ARG A 11 -7.41 23.37 -3.38
C ARG A 11 -7.73 22.71 -4.71
N GLN A 12 -8.22 23.44 -5.71
CA GLN A 12 -8.52 22.89 -7.04
C GLN A 12 -7.26 22.36 -7.73
N TYR A 13 -6.17 23.16 -7.77
CA TYR A 13 -4.92 22.71 -8.39
C TYR A 13 -4.27 21.57 -7.61
N MET A 14 -4.40 21.54 -6.28
CA MET A 14 -3.91 20.42 -5.47
C MET A 14 -4.72 19.13 -5.73
N LYS A 15 -6.05 19.22 -5.95
CA LYS A 15 -6.85 18.05 -6.39
C LYS A 15 -6.35 17.49 -7.72
N MET A 16 -6.04 18.36 -8.68
CA MET A 16 -5.46 17.92 -9.95
C MET A 16 -4.11 17.25 -9.77
N ALA A 17 -3.26 17.77 -8.88
CA ALA A 17 -1.99 17.15 -8.54
C ALA A 17 -2.19 15.75 -7.88
N LEU A 18 -3.21 15.59 -7.02
CA LEU A 18 -3.58 14.29 -6.44
C LEU A 18 -4.06 13.27 -7.50
N GLU A 19 -4.88 13.71 -8.45
CA GLU A 19 -5.34 12.88 -9.56
C GLU A 19 -4.17 12.43 -10.46
N LEU A 20 -3.21 13.32 -10.70
CA LEU A 20 -1.97 12.97 -11.41
C LEU A 20 -1.14 11.95 -10.62
N ALA A 21 -0.95 12.17 -9.31
CA ALA A 21 -0.18 11.27 -8.46
C ALA A 21 -0.73 9.83 -8.48
N GLN A 22 -2.06 9.66 -8.51
CA GLN A 22 -2.71 8.34 -8.58
C GLN A 22 -2.33 7.54 -9.84
N LYS A 23 -1.94 8.20 -10.94
CA LYS A 23 -1.49 7.52 -12.17
C LYS A 23 -0.19 6.73 -11.96
N GLY A 24 0.60 7.06 -10.93
CA GLY A 24 1.81 6.32 -10.54
C GLY A 24 1.53 5.06 -9.71
N MET A 25 0.26 4.79 -9.38
CA MET A 25 -0.12 3.65 -8.53
C MET A 25 0.44 2.34 -9.05
N GLY A 26 1.10 1.60 -8.14
CA GLY A 26 1.68 0.30 -8.43
C GLY A 26 3.08 0.35 -9.07
N PHE A 27 3.59 1.48 -9.53
CA PHE A 27 4.86 1.57 -10.24
C PHE A 27 5.94 2.37 -9.50
N THR A 28 5.55 3.22 -8.54
CA THR A 28 6.48 4.11 -7.83
C THR A 28 7.18 3.44 -6.64
N ALA A 29 6.60 2.41 -6.04
CA ALA A 29 7.14 1.77 -4.83
C ALA A 29 8.62 1.37 -4.96
N PRO A 30 9.46 1.57 -3.93
CA PRO A 30 9.14 2.07 -2.59
C PRO A 30 9.12 3.61 -2.48
N ASN A 31 9.09 4.36 -3.59
CA ASN A 31 8.92 5.81 -3.61
C ASN A 31 7.43 6.20 -3.42
N PRO A 32 7.13 7.41 -2.93
CA PRO A 32 5.76 7.89 -2.84
C PRO A 32 5.14 8.18 -4.21
N MET A 33 3.83 8.15 -4.26
CA MET A 33 3.06 8.70 -5.38
C MET A 33 3.02 10.22 -5.24
N VAL A 34 3.57 10.93 -6.21
CA VAL A 34 3.62 12.40 -6.21
C VAL A 34 3.09 12.92 -7.54
N GLY A 35 2.32 14.00 -7.47
CA GLY A 35 1.85 14.77 -8.61
C GLY A 35 2.20 16.24 -8.44
N ALA A 36 2.43 16.91 -9.57
CA ALA A 36 2.74 18.33 -9.61
C ALA A 36 2.00 19.04 -10.73
N VAL A 37 1.55 20.27 -10.43
CA VAL A 37 0.89 21.18 -11.40
C VAL A 37 1.56 22.55 -11.32
N ILE A 38 1.95 23.11 -12.47
CA ILE A 38 2.56 24.43 -12.57
C ILE A 38 1.55 25.40 -13.19
N VAL A 39 1.32 26.51 -12.50
CA VAL A 39 0.32 27.52 -12.89
C VAL A 39 0.96 28.90 -13.03
N LYS A 40 0.72 29.58 -14.13
CA LYS A 40 1.16 30.96 -14.38
C LYS A 40 -0.02 31.79 -14.87
N ASN A 41 -0.27 32.91 -14.21
CA ASN A 41 -1.38 33.82 -14.56
C ASN A 41 -2.75 33.09 -14.65
N GLY A 42 -3.03 32.18 -13.73
CA GLY A 42 -4.27 31.39 -13.69
C GLY A 42 -4.36 30.26 -14.74
N ARG A 43 -3.33 30.06 -15.58
CA ARG A 43 -3.29 28.98 -16.58
C ARG A 43 -2.30 27.91 -16.19
N ILE A 44 -2.67 26.66 -16.39
CA ILE A 44 -1.78 25.50 -16.22
C ILE A 44 -0.79 25.49 -17.39
N ILE A 45 0.50 25.52 -17.08
CA ILE A 45 1.58 25.50 -18.07
C ILE A 45 2.39 24.21 -18.04
N GLY A 46 2.32 23.42 -16.94
CA GLY A 46 2.99 22.14 -16.82
C GLY A 46 2.28 21.21 -15.84
N GLN A 47 2.33 19.91 -16.12
CA GLN A 47 1.76 18.86 -15.28
C GLN A 47 2.67 17.65 -15.29
N GLY A 48 2.88 17.02 -14.14
CA GLY A 48 3.70 15.84 -14.04
C GLY A 48 3.32 14.96 -12.85
N TYR A 49 3.77 13.71 -12.88
CA TYR A 49 3.65 12.78 -11.77
C TYR A 49 4.83 11.82 -11.77
N HIS A 50 5.19 11.29 -10.62
CA HIS A 50 6.20 10.25 -10.54
C HIS A 50 5.67 8.96 -11.18
N ARG A 51 6.16 8.63 -12.38
CA ARG A 51 5.63 7.51 -13.17
C ARG A 51 6.08 6.16 -12.65
N LYS A 52 7.38 6.03 -12.34
CA LYS A 52 7.99 4.77 -11.96
C LYS A 52 9.23 4.99 -11.11
N TYR A 53 9.50 4.05 -10.23
CA TYR A 53 10.71 4.05 -9.40
C TYR A 53 11.99 4.23 -10.23
N GLY A 54 12.75 5.26 -9.90
CA GLY A 54 14.01 5.61 -10.58
C GLY A 54 13.89 6.60 -11.74
N GLU A 55 12.68 6.89 -12.22
CA GLU A 55 12.40 7.92 -13.22
C GLU A 55 12.26 9.31 -12.56
N LEU A 56 11.95 10.34 -13.39
CA LEU A 56 11.79 11.71 -12.91
C LEU A 56 10.74 11.83 -11.81
N HIS A 57 11.00 12.70 -10.85
CA HIS A 57 10.00 13.10 -9.88
C HIS A 57 8.97 14.04 -10.52
N ALA A 58 7.80 14.15 -9.90
CA ALA A 58 6.66 14.89 -10.44
C ALA A 58 6.98 16.35 -10.80
N GLU A 59 7.75 17.03 -9.93
CA GLU A 59 8.14 18.43 -10.12
C GLU A 59 9.03 18.59 -11.36
N ARG A 60 10.00 17.70 -11.53
CA ARG A 60 10.90 17.71 -12.70
C ARG A 60 10.16 17.36 -13.98
N GLU A 61 9.23 16.41 -13.90
CA GLU A 61 8.39 16.07 -15.05
C GLU A 61 7.48 17.27 -15.43
N ALA A 62 6.83 17.90 -14.45
CA ALA A 62 5.99 19.06 -14.70
C ALA A 62 6.79 20.23 -15.31
N LEU A 63 8.02 20.47 -14.84
CA LEU A 63 8.91 21.49 -15.40
C LEU A 63 9.34 21.17 -16.84
N ALA A 64 9.63 19.90 -17.12
CA ALA A 64 10.09 19.47 -18.45
C ALA A 64 9.05 19.63 -19.56
N VAL A 65 7.75 19.65 -19.20
CA VAL A 65 6.63 19.77 -20.16
C VAL A 65 5.99 21.15 -20.15
N CYS A 66 6.59 22.15 -19.50
CA CYS A 66 6.06 23.51 -19.50
C CYS A 66 5.90 24.06 -20.92
N THR A 67 4.73 24.62 -21.18
CA THR A 67 4.39 25.24 -22.49
C THR A 67 4.91 26.66 -22.65
N GLU A 68 5.36 27.27 -21.57
CA GLU A 68 6.00 28.59 -21.52
C GLU A 68 7.03 28.64 -20.37
N GLU A 69 7.87 29.65 -20.31
CA GLU A 69 8.87 29.81 -19.23
C GLU A 69 8.22 29.85 -17.85
N PRO A 70 8.60 28.96 -16.91
CA PRO A 70 7.96 28.83 -15.59
C PRO A 70 8.35 29.93 -14.60
N LYS A 71 9.26 30.83 -14.96
CA LYS A 71 9.69 31.93 -14.08
C LYS A 71 8.50 32.76 -13.58
N GLY A 72 8.42 32.94 -12.27
CA GLY A 72 7.33 33.65 -11.59
C GLY A 72 6.05 32.84 -11.40
N ALA A 73 6.00 31.59 -11.86
CA ALA A 73 4.84 30.69 -11.70
C ALA A 73 4.69 30.18 -10.26
N SER A 74 3.55 29.52 -9.99
CA SER A 74 3.28 28.72 -8.80
C SER A 74 3.35 27.23 -9.14
N ILE A 75 3.93 26.42 -8.28
CA ILE A 75 3.89 24.95 -8.36
C ILE A 75 3.11 24.37 -7.20
N TYR A 76 2.19 23.47 -7.49
CA TYR A 76 1.41 22.67 -6.55
C TYR A 76 1.97 21.27 -6.56
N VAL A 77 2.36 20.75 -5.41
CA VAL A 77 2.95 19.41 -5.28
C VAL A 77 2.35 18.68 -4.08
N THR A 78 1.97 17.42 -4.27
CA THR A 78 1.25 16.64 -3.24
C THR A 78 2.11 16.27 -2.04
N LEU A 79 3.45 16.33 -2.17
CA LEU A 79 4.42 16.01 -1.11
C LEU A 79 5.55 17.02 -1.13
N GLU A 80 6.16 17.26 0.03
CA GLU A 80 7.33 18.14 0.18
C GLU A 80 8.43 17.80 -0.84
N PRO A 81 8.93 18.77 -1.63
CA PRO A 81 10.00 18.55 -2.61
C PRO A 81 11.28 18.06 -1.94
N CYS A 82 11.87 17.01 -2.50
CA CYS A 82 13.09 16.41 -1.96
C CYS A 82 14.29 17.37 -2.07
N CYS A 83 15.16 17.33 -1.03
CA CYS A 83 16.35 18.16 -0.90
C CYS A 83 17.67 17.37 -0.83
N HIS A 84 17.62 16.06 -1.06
CA HIS A 84 18.79 15.19 -1.04
C HIS A 84 19.02 14.51 -2.41
N TYR A 85 20.26 14.13 -2.67
CA TYR A 85 20.61 13.34 -3.84
C TYR A 85 20.22 11.88 -3.61
N GLY A 86 19.31 11.38 -4.45
CA GLY A 86 18.94 9.98 -4.54
C GLY A 86 19.34 9.42 -5.92
N LYS A 87 18.44 8.73 -6.57
CA LYS A 87 18.60 8.36 -8.00
C LYS A 87 18.45 9.56 -8.94
N GLN A 88 17.76 10.60 -8.47
CA GLN A 88 17.57 11.86 -9.16
C GLN A 88 18.17 13.02 -8.33
N PRO A 89 18.57 14.12 -8.98
CA PRO A 89 18.96 15.33 -8.27
C PRO A 89 17.79 15.94 -7.47
N PRO A 90 18.04 16.72 -6.40
CA PRO A 90 17.01 17.32 -5.57
C PRO A 90 15.99 18.14 -6.38
N CYS A 91 14.69 17.99 -6.07
CA CYS A 91 13.64 18.76 -6.74
C CYS A 91 13.64 20.23 -6.33
N VAL A 92 14.07 20.56 -5.09
CA VAL A 92 14.25 21.95 -4.66
C VAL A 92 15.17 22.73 -5.60
N ASN A 93 16.27 22.13 -6.09
CA ASN A 93 17.18 22.79 -7.02
C ASN A 93 16.49 23.09 -8.35
N ALA A 94 15.73 22.14 -8.91
CA ALA A 94 14.99 22.37 -10.15
C ALA A 94 13.94 23.47 -10.02
N ILE A 95 13.28 23.58 -8.87
CA ILE A 95 12.31 24.63 -8.57
C ILE A 95 12.99 25.99 -8.50
N LEU A 96 14.15 26.09 -7.86
CA LEU A 96 14.93 27.33 -7.78
C LEU A 96 15.47 27.77 -9.15
N GLU A 97 16.09 26.85 -9.90
CA GLU A 97 16.63 27.08 -11.24
C GLU A 97 15.53 27.55 -12.23
N ALA A 98 14.32 27.01 -12.11
CA ALA A 98 13.17 27.39 -12.91
C ALA A 98 12.58 28.77 -12.55
N GLY A 99 13.04 29.39 -11.48
CA GLY A 99 12.55 30.70 -11.02
C GLY A 99 11.09 30.68 -10.57
N ILE A 100 10.62 29.57 -10.04
CA ILE A 100 9.28 29.45 -9.43
C ILE A 100 9.19 30.43 -8.26
N ARG A 101 8.10 31.18 -8.20
CA ARG A 101 7.88 32.17 -7.15
C ARG A 101 7.15 31.61 -5.93
N ARG A 102 6.27 30.65 -6.11
CA ARG A 102 5.40 30.12 -5.05
C ARG A 102 5.32 28.60 -5.13
N VAL A 103 5.47 27.92 -3.99
CA VAL A 103 5.36 26.46 -3.85
C VAL A 103 4.23 26.15 -2.88
N ILE A 104 3.24 25.39 -3.34
CA ILE A 104 2.09 24.94 -2.55
C ILE A 104 2.23 23.44 -2.33
N ILE A 105 2.29 23.02 -1.05
CA ILE A 105 2.60 21.66 -0.63
C ILE A 105 1.38 21.04 0.02
N GLY A 106 1.04 19.80 -0.39
CA GLY A 106 -0.03 19.01 0.19
C GLY A 106 0.35 18.47 1.56
N SER A 107 1.37 17.63 1.61
CA SER A 107 1.86 16.98 2.83
C SER A 107 3.36 17.16 3.02
N SER A 108 3.82 17.19 4.27
CA SER A 108 5.24 17.12 4.61
C SER A 108 5.76 15.70 4.43
N ASP A 109 7.02 15.55 4.04
CA ASP A 109 7.67 14.23 3.95
C ASP A 109 8.14 13.78 5.35
N PRO A 110 7.68 12.63 5.88
CA PRO A 110 8.13 12.11 7.16
C PRO A 110 9.56 11.53 7.13
N ASN A 111 10.19 11.46 5.96
CA ASN A 111 11.57 10.98 5.82
C ASN A 111 12.54 11.92 6.54
N PRO A 112 13.33 11.45 7.54
CA PRO A 112 14.29 12.32 8.26
C PRO A 112 15.33 13.02 7.38
N LEU A 113 15.56 12.52 6.16
CA LEU A 113 16.42 13.15 5.17
C LEU A 113 15.79 14.38 4.52
N VAL A 114 14.47 14.48 4.50
CA VAL A 114 13.68 15.58 3.90
C VAL A 114 13.04 16.45 4.97
N ALA A 115 12.11 15.92 5.72
CA ALA A 115 11.35 16.47 6.86
C ALA A 115 11.57 17.98 7.17
N GLY A 116 10.92 18.86 6.43
CA GLY A 116 10.99 20.32 6.59
C GLY A 116 12.26 20.99 6.03
N LYS A 117 13.24 20.21 5.57
CA LYS A 117 14.49 20.79 5.01
C LYS A 117 14.26 21.36 3.62
N GLY A 118 13.47 20.69 2.78
CA GLY A 118 13.10 21.19 1.46
C GLY A 118 12.36 22.51 1.56
N ILE A 119 11.38 22.58 2.45
CA ILE A 119 10.61 23.80 2.75
C ILE A 119 11.53 24.92 3.22
N ARG A 120 12.46 24.64 4.13
CA ARG A 120 13.42 25.65 4.63
C ARG A 120 14.29 26.21 3.51
N ILE A 121 14.88 25.32 2.68
CA ILE A 121 15.74 25.76 1.56
C ILE A 121 14.95 26.68 0.63
N LEU A 122 13.71 26.36 0.28
CA LEU A 122 12.86 27.20 -0.58
C LEU A 122 12.60 28.58 0.05
N LYS A 123 12.23 28.62 1.34
CA LYS A 123 12.00 29.86 2.09
C LYS A 123 13.26 30.74 2.18
N ASP A 124 14.44 30.13 2.45
CA ASP A 124 15.72 30.83 2.56
C ASP A 124 16.14 31.47 1.22
N HIS A 125 15.63 30.94 0.08
CA HIS A 125 15.84 31.54 -1.25
C HIS A 125 14.71 32.48 -1.69
N GLY A 126 13.83 32.91 -0.77
CA GLY A 126 12.79 33.89 -1.04
C GLY A 126 11.54 33.34 -1.75
N ILE A 127 11.38 32.01 -1.84
CA ILE A 127 10.18 31.37 -2.39
C ILE A 127 9.03 31.46 -1.36
N GLU A 128 7.85 31.87 -1.80
CA GLU A 128 6.64 31.81 -0.98
C GLU A 128 6.19 30.35 -0.85
N VAL A 129 6.15 29.82 0.36
CA VAL A 129 5.71 28.42 0.61
C VAL A 129 4.40 28.41 1.39
N THR A 130 3.42 27.67 0.85
CA THR A 130 2.13 27.37 1.51
C THR A 130 2.06 25.88 1.75
N GLU A 131 1.76 25.46 2.97
CA GLU A 131 1.78 24.07 3.40
C GLU A 131 0.37 23.56 3.76
N ASN A 132 0.19 22.24 3.78
CA ASN A 132 -1.01 21.55 4.26
C ASN A 132 -2.30 21.77 3.44
N ILE A 133 -2.17 21.99 2.12
CA ILE A 133 -3.33 22.07 1.24
C ILE A 133 -3.79 20.65 0.86
N LEU A 134 -5.01 20.26 1.27
CA LEU A 134 -5.55 18.90 1.16
C LEU A 134 -4.63 17.85 1.82
N LYS A 135 -4.13 18.18 3.01
CA LYS A 135 -3.15 17.35 3.72
C LYS A 135 -3.66 15.93 3.96
N GLU A 136 -4.90 15.78 4.42
CA GLU A 136 -5.48 14.48 4.74
C GLU A 136 -5.56 13.56 3.52
N GLU A 137 -5.95 14.10 2.36
CA GLU A 137 -6.01 13.39 1.10
C GLU A 137 -4.60 13.00 0.59
N CYS A 138 -3.63 13.90 0.76
CA CYS A 138 -2.23 13.65 0.40
C CYS A 138 -1.61 12.58 1.32
N ASP A 139 -1.88 12.62 2.62
CA ASP A 139 -1.44 11.62 3.59
C ASP A 139 -2.04 10.25 3.28
N LYS A 140 -3.36 10.18 3.02
CA LYS A 140 -4.07 8.95 2.67
C LYS A 140 -3.54 8.31 1.38
N LEU A 141 -3.14 9.13 0.40
CA LEU A 141 -2.53 8.65 -0.83
C LEU A 141 -1.22 7.89 -0.57
N ASN A 142 -0.41 8.37 0.37
CA ASN A 142 0.93 7.87 0.66
C ASN A 142 1.07 7.16 2.02
N GLU A 143 -0.04 6.68 2.62
CA GLU A 143 -0.05 6.04 3.95
C GLU A 143 0.96 4.88 4.08
N ALA A 144 1.07 4.05 3.04
CA ALA A 144 2.01 2.93 3.01
C ALA A 144 3.47 3.41 3.00
N PHE A 145 3.80 4.40 2.17
CA PHE A 145 5.12 5.01 2.13
C PHE A 145 5.48 5.64 3.48
N PHE A 146 4.57 6.42 4.07
CA PHE A 146 4.81 7.09 5.35
C PHE A 146 5.09 6.08 6.46
N PHE A 147 4.30 5.02 6.52
CA PHE A 147 4.53 3.95 7.49
C PHE A 147 5.89 3.27 7.27
N TYR A 148 6.18 2.88 6.02
CA TYR A 148 7.42 2.17 5.68
C TYR A 148 8.67 3.00 5.97
N ILE A 149 8.68 4.29 5.60
CA ILE A 149 9.86 5.13 5.79
C ILE A 149 10.19 5.35 7.27
N GLN A 150 9.16 5.39 8.13
CA GLN A 150 9.29 5.57 9.57
C GLN A 150 9.63 4.26 10.30
N ASN A 151 9.04 3.14 9.90
CA ASN A 151 9.12 1.87 10.64
C ASN A 151 10.06 0.85 10.01
N LYS A 152 10.45 1.02 8.75
CA LYS A 152 11.24 0.07 7.96
C LYS A 152 10.59 -1.33 7.86
N LYS A 153 9.28 -1.39 8.02
CA LYS A 153 8.43 -2.58 7.92
C LYS A 153 7.31 -2.31 6.93
N PRO A 154 6.78 -3.33 6.23
CA PRO A 154 5.64 -3.16 5.34
C PRO A 154 4.40 -2.62 6.05
N TYR A 155 3.63 -1.78 5.36
CA TYR A 155 2.26 -1.44 5.73
C TYR A 155 1.32 -2.59 5.35
N VAL A 156 0.70 -3.24 6.32
CA VAL A 156 -0.13 -4.43 6.09
C VAL A 156 -1.61 -4.06 6.10
N VAL A 157 -2.27 -4.36 4.99
CA VAL A 157 -3.72 -4.23 4.84
C VAL A 157 -4.34 -5.62 4.81
N MET A 158 -5.09 -5.97 5.84
CA MET A 158 -5.83 -7.22 5.90
C MET A 158 -7.13 -7.09 5.11
N LYS A 159 -7.31 -7.94 4.12
CA LYS A 159 -8.49 -7.93 3.25
C LYS A 159 -9.20 -9.28 3.31
N TYR A 160 -10.50 -9.24 3.50
CA TYR A 160 -11.35 -10.41 3.34
C TYR A 160 -12.70 -10.03 2.72
N ALA A 161 -13.34 -11.03 2.11
CA ALA A 161 -14.68 -10.91 1.58
C ALA A 161 -15.58 -11.94 2.29
N MET A 162 -16.72 -11.49 2.78
CA MET A 162 -17.65 -12.33 3.53
C MET A 162 -19.10 -12.06 3.13
N THR A 163 -19.96 -12.99 3.49
CA THR A 163 -21.42 -12.80 3.49
C THR A 163 -21.86 -11.91 4.65
N MET A 164 -23.10 -11.46 4.66
CA MET A 164 -23.67 -10.62 5.72
C MET A 164 -23.69 -11.33 7.09
N ASP A 165 -23.73 -12.66 7.10
CA ASP A 165 -23.64 -13.52 8.28
C ASP A 165 -22.18 -13.95 8.60
N GLY A 166 -21.17 -13.27 8.00
CA GLY A 166 -19.77 -13.42 8.38
C GLY A 166 -19.08 -14.68 7.85
N LYS A 167 -19.52 -15.26 6.74
CA LYS A 167 -18.92 -16.47 6.16
C LYS A 167 -18.08 -16.17 4.93
N ILE A 168 -16.85 -16.74 4.85
CA ILE A 168 -15.96 -16.57 3.68
C ILE A 168 -16.07 -17.72 2.67
N ALA A 169 -16.73 -18.80 3.04
CA ALA A 169 -17.03 -19.94 2.20
C ALA A 169 -18.31 -20.64 2.69
N ALA A 170 -18.98 -21.39 1.83
CA ALA A 170 -20.05 -22.29 2.21
C ALA A 170 -19.50 -23.44 3.09
N TYR A 171 -20.38 -24.21 3.75
CA TYR A 171 -19.96 -25.36 4.58
C TYR A 171 -19.18 -26.43 3.78
N THR A 172 -19.39 -26.51 2.47
CA THR A 172 -18.64 -27.39 1.55
C THR A 172 -17.22 -26.92 1.28
N GLY A 173 -16.85 -25.70 1.68
CA GLY A 173 -15.59 -25.04 1.33
C GLY A 173 -15.62 -24.22 0.04
N GLU A 174 -16.75 -24.25 -0.73
CA GLU A 174 -16.87 -23.45 -1.95
C GLU A 174 -16.92 -21.95 -1.61
N SER A 175 -15.99 -21.17 -2.21
CA SER A 175 -15.83 -19.73 -1.93
C SER A 175 -16.03 -18.83 -3.16
N LYS A 176 -16.26 -19.40 -4.33
CA LYS A 176 -16.38 -18.64 -5.60
C LYS A 176 -17.83 -18.55 -6.07
N TRP A 177 -18.44 -17.35 -6.08
CA TRP A 177 -17.91 -16.06 -5.68
C TRP A 177 -18.76 -15.52 -4.52
N VAL A 178 -18.12 -15.10 -3.47
CA VAL A 178 -18.80 -14.45 -2.33
C VAL A 178 -19.32 -13.09 -2.76
N THR A 179 -18.47 -12.23 -3.29
CA THR A 179 -18.78 -10.85 -3.72
C THR A 179 -18.99 -10.72 -5.22
N GLY A 180 -19.67 -9.66 -5.64
CA GLY A 180 -19.97 -9.34 -7.02
C GLY A 180 -18.76 -8.81 -7.82
N GLU A 181 -18.98 -8.47 -9.07
CA GLU A 181 -17.92 -8.09 -10.02
C GLU A 181 -17.23 -6.78 -9.64
N ALA A 182 -18.00 -5.75 -9.25
CA ALA A 182 -17.46 -4.44 -8.87
C ALA A 182 -16.47 -4.56 -7.70
N ALA A 183 -16.79 -5.36 -6.68
CA ALA A 183 -15.88 -5.63 -5.57
C ALA A 183 -14.63 -6.38 -6.03
N ARG A 184 -14.76 -7.38 -6.91
CA ARG A 184 -13.60 -8.11 -7.46
C ARG A 184 -12.67 -7.22 -8.30
N ILE A 185 -13.22 -6.29 -9.10
CA ILE A 185 -12.43 -5.28 -9.83
C ILE A 185 -11.69 -4.38 -8.85
N HIS A 186 -12.35 -3.96 -7.77
CA HIS A 186 -11.70 -3.15 -6.73
C HIS A 186 -10.54 -3.92 -6.07
N VAL A 187 -10.70 -5.21 -5.77
CA VAL A 187 -9.61 -6.07 -5.26
C VAL A 187 -8.43 -6.12 -6.23
N GLN A 188 -8.66 -6.16 -7.55
CA GLN A 188 -7.56 -6.12 -8.52
C GLN A 188 -6.78 -4.79 -8.44
N LYS A 189 -7.47 -3.66 -8.21
CA LYS A 189 -6.81 -2.36 -7.97
C LYS A 189 -5.97 -2.38 -6.68
N GLN A 190 -6.44 -3.07 -5.63
CA GLN A 190 -5.64 -3.24 -4.40
C GLN A 190 -4.39 -4.10 -4.66
N ARG A 191 -4.48 -5.17 -5.46
CA ARG A 191 -3.32 -5.98 -5.86
C ARG A 191 -2.32 -5.21 -6.72
N LEU A 192 -2.76 -4.20 -7.48
CA LEU A 192 -1.87 -3.27 -8.16
C LEU A 192 -1.21 -2.29 -7.18
N LYS A 193 -1.99 -1.76 -6.22
CA LYS A 193 -1.55 -0.73 -5.26
C LYS A 193 -0.43 -1.24 -4.37
N TYR A 194 -0.57 -2.41 -3.76
CA TYR A 194 0.37 -2.93 -2.77
C TYR A 194 1.50 -3.75 -3.42
N THR A 195 2.70 -3.65 -2.84
CA THR A 195 3.91 -4.28 -3.41
C THR A 195 3.90 -5.80 -3.24
N GLY A 196 3.39 -6.30 -2.11
CA GLY A 196 3.26 -7.72 -1.82
C GLY A 196 1.81 -8.17 -1.65
N ILE A 197 1.56 -9.46 -1.93
CA ILE A 197 0.33 -10.17 -1.57
C ILE A 197 0.71 -11.35 -0.68
N MET A 198 0.08 -11.47 0.49
CA MET A 198 0.42 -12.50 1.48
C MET A 198 -0.76 -13.41 1.75
N VAL A 199 -0.50 -14.72 1.72
CA VAL A 199 -1.48 -15.77 2.07
C VAL A 199 -0.82 -16.86 2.91
N GLY A 200 -1.63 -17.65 3.61
CA GLY A 200 -1.17 -18.89 4.25
C GLY A 200 -1.14 -20.07 3.29
N VAL A 201 -0.33 -21.07 3.59
CA VAL A 201 -0.29 -22.31 2.80
C VAL A 201 -1.65 -22.99 2.70
N GLY A 202 -2.52 -22.87 3.71
CA GLY A 202 -3.88 -23.40 3.66
C GLY A 202 -4.69 -22.86 2.48
N THR A 203 -4.54 -21.57 2.14
CA THR A 203 -5.18 -20.97 0.94
C THR A 203 -4.61 -21.55 -0.35
N VAL A 204 -3.32 -21.83 -0.39
CA VAL A 204 -2.68 -22.45 -1.58
C VAL A 204 -3.18 -23.88 -1.78
N LEU A 205 -3.29 -24.64 -0.70
CA LEU A 205 -3.76 -26.03 -0.74
C LEU A 205 -5.25 -26.13 -1.13
N ALA A 206 -6.07 -25.17 -0.69
CA ALA A 206 -7.51 -25.18 -0.97
C ALA A 206 -7.84 -24.67 -2.39
N ASP A 207 -7.22 -23.58 -2.84
CA ASP A 207 -7.67 -22.83 -4.01
C ASP A 207 -6.71 -22.85 -5.20
N ASP A 208 -5.45 -23.29 -5.01
CA ASP A 208 -4.37 -23.22 -6.00
C ASP A 208 -4.37 -21.85 -6.75
N PRO A 209 -4.28 -20.74 -6.03
CA PRO A 209 -4.49 -19.41 -6.59
C PRO A 209 -3.26 -18.92 -7.37
N MET A 210 -3.47 -18.05 -8.36
CA MET A 210 -2.38 -17.35 -9.04
C MET A 210 -1.84 -16.15 -8.28
N LEU A 211 -2.65 -15.50 -7.44
CA LEU A 211 -2.33 -14.28 -6.69
C LEU A 211 -1.79 -13.13 -7.57
N THR A 212 -2.35 -12.98 -8.75
CA THR A 212 -1.97 -11.97 -9.75
C THR A 212 -2.92 -10.78 -9.81
N CYS A 213 -2.43 -9.65 -10.29
CA CYS A 213 -3.27 -8.57 -10.79
C CYS A 213 -3.67 -8.87 -12.23
N ARG A 214 -4.97 -8.71 -12.55
CA ARG A 214 -5.53 -9.02 -13.88
C ARG A 214 -6.04 -7.77 -14.61
N LEU A 215 -5.64 -6.59 -14.15
CA LEU A 215 -5.92 -5.33 -14.85
C LEU A 215 -4.97 -5.20 -16.03
N GLU A 216 -5.43 -4.55 -17.09
CA GLU A 216 -4.57 -4.20 -18.23
C GLU A 216 -3.41 -3.28 -17.79
N ASN A 217 -2.26 -3.42 -18.40
CA ASN A 217 -1.05 -2.62 -18.14
C ASN A 217 -0.67 -2.59 -16.65
N SER A 218 -0.95 -3.67 -15.91
CA SER A 218 -0.64 -3.80 -14.49
C SER A 218 0.63 -4.59 -14.25
N ARG A 219 1.21 -4.44 -13.05
CA ARG A 219 2.24 -5.33 -12.51
C ARG A 219 1.62 -6.33 -11.55
N ASN A 220 2.28 -7.47 -11.38
CA ASN A 220 1.94 -8.40 -10.31
C ASN A 220 2.60 -7.99 -8.99
N PRO A 221 1.94 -8.18 -7.85
CA PRO A 221 2.57 -8.09 -6.54
C PRO A 221 3.57 -9.24 -6.33
N VAL A 222 4.55 -9.05 -5.45
CA VAL A 222 5.38 -10.14 -4.94
C VAL A 222 4.50 -11.08 -4.12
N ARG A 223 4.48 -12.35 -4.46
CA ARG A 223 3.68 -13.36 -3.74
C ARG A 223 4.44 -13.85 -2.52
N ILE A 224 3.80 -13.80 -1.35
CA ILE A 224 4.38 -14.19 -0.07
C ILE A 224 3.50 -15.29 0.54
N ILE A 225 4.06 -16.47 0.69
CA ILE A 225 3.34 -17.64 1.21
C ILE A 225 3.89 -17.97 2.60
N CYS A 226 3.05 -17.85 3.61
CA CYS A 226 3.37 -18.27 4.97
C CYS A 226 3.24 -19.80 5.08
N ASP A 227 4.36 -20.51 5.04
CA ASP A 227 4.42 -21.99 5.03
C ASP A 227 5.52 -22.50 5.94
N SER A 228 5.23 -22.63 7.24
CA SER A 228 6.22 -23.02 8.26
C SER A 228 7.02 -24.29 7.90
N HIS A 229 6.41 -25.22 7.17
CA HIS A 229 6.98 -26.57 6.97
C HIS A 229 7.21 -26.93 5.48
N LEU A 230 7.13 -25.95 4.57
CA LEU A 230 7.26 -26.18 3.12
C LEU A 230 6.31 -27.27 2.61
N ARG A 231 5.00 -27.06 2.82
CA ARG A 231 3.91 -27.95 2.37
C ARG A 231 3.29 -27.52 1.05
N THR A 232 3.65 -26.34 0.55
CA THR A 232 3.18 -25.83 -0.74
C THR A 232 3.52 -26.85 -1.84
N PRO A 233 2.55 -27.36 -2.61
CA PRO A 233 2.86 -28.33 -3.67
C PRO A 233 3.79 -27.72 -4.72
N LEU A 234 4.84 -28.45 -5.12
CA LEU A 234 5.74 -28.03 -6.21
C LEU A 234 4.99 -27.86 -7.55
N THR A 235 3.84 -28.54 -7.68
CA THR A 235 2.96 -28.47 -8.85
C THR A 235 1.96 -27.31 -8.80
N SER A 236 1.90 -26.56 -7.70
CA SER A 236 0.98 -25.43 -7.56
C SER A 236 1.30 -24.32 -8.57
N LYS A 237 0.26 -23.60 -9.00
CA LYS A 237 0.39 -22.49 -9.97
C LYS A 237 1.38 -21.43 -9.54
N ILE A 238 1.41 -21.10 -8.24
CA ILE A 238 2.33 -20.09 -7.70
C ILE A 238 3.79 -20.52 -7.80
N VAL A 239 4.11 -21.81 -7.59
CA VAL A 239 5.46 -22.34 -7.71
C VAL A 239 5.85 -22.44 -9.19
N ARG A 240 5.01 -23.03 -10.04
CA ARG A 240 5.28 -23.21 -11.47
C ARG A 240 5.46 -21.91 -12.27
N THR A 241 5.03 -20.80 -11.72
CA THR A 241 5.15 -19.46 -12.33
C THR A 241 6.13 -18.55 -11.57
N ALA A 242 6.94 -19.09 -10.67
CA ALA A 242 7.82 -18.30 -9.81
C ALA A 242 8.98 -17.64 -10.58
N GLU A 243 9.45 -18.23 -11.67
CA GLU A 243 10.45 -17.60 -12.55
C GLU A 243 9.99 -16.28 -13.17
N THR A 244 8.68 -16.13 -13.42
CA THR A 244 8.13 -14.93 -14.06
C THR A 244 7.45 -13.98 -13.08
N ILE A 245 6.97 -14.49 -11.94
CA ILE A 245 6.30 -13.70 -10.92
C ILE A 245 6.99 -13.93 -9.57
N PRO A 246 7.67 -12.92 -9.00
CA PRO A 246 8.42 -13.07 -7.76
C PRO A 246 7.59 -13.74 -6.66
N THR A 247 8.13 -14.81 -6.09
CA THR A 247 7.44 -15.66 -5.10
C THR A 247 8.37 -15.96 -3.94
N ILE A 248 7.94 -15.61 -2.74
CA ILE A 248 8.64 -15.86 -1.48
C ILE A 248 7.85 -16.91 -0.67
N LEU A 249 8.52 -17.99 -0.30
CA LEU A 249 8.03 -18.94 0.69
C LEU A 249 8.68 -18.61 2.03
N ALA A 250 7.91 -18.08 2.97
CA ALA A 250 8.36 -17.79 4.31
C ALA A 250 8.22 -19.05 5.19
N SER A 251 9.33 -19.62 5.64
CA SER A 251 9.35 -20.92 6.28
C SER A 251 10.32 -21.00 7.45
N SER A 252 10.00 -21.82 8.47
CA SER A 252 10.90 -22.21 9.54
C SER A 252 11.68 -23.51 9.25
N SER A 253 11.40 -24.16 8.14
CA SER A 253 12.07 -25.38 7.71
C SER A 253 13.56 -25.17 7.46
N LYS A 254 14.38 -26.12 7.91
CA LYS A 254 15.83 -26.21 7.64
C LYS A 254 16.18 -27.36 6.70
N ASP A 255 15.17 -27.99 6.11
CA ASP A 255 15.35 -29.09 5.15
C ASP A 255 15.91 -28.54 3.83
N GLN A 256 17.23 -28.70 3.67
CA GLN A 256 17.96 -28.17 2.52
C GLN A 256 17.48 -28.76 1.19
N GLN A 257 17.04 -30.02 1.18
CA GLN A 257 16.55 -30.64 -0.06
C GLN A 257 15.20 -30.03 -0.49
N LYS A 258 14.29 -29.81 0.46
CA LYS A 258 13.03 -29.13 0.16
C LYS A 258 13.27 -27.70 -0.30
N ILE A 259 14.14 -26.95 0.40
CA ILE A 259 14.49 -25.57 0.04
C ILE A 259 15.00 -25.53 -1.41
N LYS A 260 15.99 -26.37 -1.72
CA LYS A 260 16.57 -26.44 -3.05
C LYS A 260 15.55 -26.74 -4.16
N ASN A 261 14.59 -27.64 -3.90
CA ASN A 261 13.55 -27.96 -4.87
C ASN A 261 12.68 -26.73 -5.24
N TYR A 262 12.38 -25.82 -4.28
CA TYR A 262 11.64 -24.59 -4.57
C TYR A 262 12.51 -23.54 -5.27
N GLU A 263 13.79 -23.43 -4.88
CA GLU A 263 14.72 -22.46 -5.47
C GLU A 263 15.01 -22.81 -6.93
N GLU A 264 15.14 -24.10 -7.28
CA GLU A 264 15.28 -24.58 -8.67
C GLU A 264 14.06 -24.25 -9.54
N LEU A 265 12.87 -24.01 -8.93
CA LEU A 265 11.66 -23.58 -9.63
C LEU A 265 11.46 -22.04 -9.58
N GLY A 266 12.49 -21.28 -9.17
CA GLY A 266 12.46 -19.82 -9.15
C GLY A 266 11.82 -19.18 -7.92
N CYS A 267 11.45 -19.96 -6.90
CA CYS A 267 10.98 -19.40 -5.63
C CYS A 267 12.15 -18.94 -4.77
N GLN A 268 11.97 -17.88 -4.02
CA GLN A 268 12.86 -17.52 -2.91
C GLN A 268 12.35 -18.16 -1.62
N VAL A 269 13.14 -18.99 -0.95
CA VAL A 269 12.80 -19.49 0.38
C VAL A 269 13.43 -18.58 1.42
N LEU A 270 12.58 -17.91 2.22
CA LEU A 270 12.99 -17.00 3.27
C LEU A 270 12.86 -17.69 4.63
N TYR A 271 13.99 -17.95 5.29
CA TYR A 271 13.97 -18.50 6.63
C TYR A 271 13.42 -17.50 7.64
N VAL A 272 12.37 -17.89 8.34
CA VAL A 272 11.74 -17.13 9.43
C VAL A 272 11.64 -18.05 10.65
N PRO A 273 12.15 -17.67 11.83
CA PRO A 273 12.04 -18.50 13.02
C PRO A 273 10.58 -18.76 13.39
N GLU A 274 10.37 -19.87 14.07
CA GLU A 274 9.05 -20.24 14.58
C GLU A 274 8.75 -19.55 15.91
N LYS A 275 7.49 -19.18 16.09
CA LYS A 275 6.92 -18.68 17.34
C LYS A 275 5.52 -19.25 17.49
N ASN A 276 5.25 -19.93 18.60
CA ASN A 276 3.95 -20.55 18.92
C ASN A 276 3.44 -21.52 17.82
N GLY A 277 4.30 -22.32 17.22
CA GLY A 277 3.93 -23.30 16.18
C GLY A 277 3.76 -22.73 14.76
N HIS A 278 4.03 -21.44 14.56
CA HIS A 278 3.96 -20.76 13.28
C HIS A 278 5.19 -19.87 13.08
N ILE A 279 5.45 -19.44 11.84
CA ILE A 279 6.51 -18.47 11.58
C ILE A 279 6.25 -17.16 12.35
N ASP A 280 7.32 -16.55 12.88
CA ASP A 280 7.23 -15.24 13.55
C ASP A 280 6.92 -14.13 12.52
N LEU A 281 5.66 -13.66 12.49
CA LEU A 281 5.22 -12.64 11.55
C LEU A 281 5.91 -11.29 11.77
N ASN A 282 6.30 -10.95 13.01
CA ASN A 282 7.04 -9.72 13.26
C ASN A 282 8.44 -9.78 12.64
N ARG A 283 9.12 -10.94 12.76
CA ARG A 283 10.41 -11.16 12.11
C ARG A 283 10.27 -11.18 10.58
N LEU A 284 9.20 -11.76 10.06
CA LEU A 284 8.89 -11.73 8.63
C LEU A 284 8.76 -10.28 8.12
N MET A 285 8.03 -9.40 8.84
CA MET A 285 7.89 -7.99 8.44
C MET A 285 9.24 -7.26 8.39
N GLU A 286 10.16 -7.55 9.30
CA GLU A 286 11.51 -6.98 9.28
C GLU A 286 12.29 -7.40 8.02
N LEU A 287 12.26 -8.69 7.71
CA LEU A 287 12.95 -9.24 6.54
C LEU A 287 12.36 -8.70 5.22
N LEU A 288 11.03 -8.62 5.12
CA LEU A 288 10.36 -8.08 3.94
C LEU A 288 10.62 -6.58 3.78
N GLY A 289 10.63 -5.81 4.88
CA GLY A 289 11.01 -4.40 4.85
C GLY A 289 12.45 -4.18 4.38
N ALA A 290 13.40 -5.00 4.85
CA ALA A 290 14.79 -4.99 4.38
C ALA A 290 14.90 -5.32 2.88
N ALA A 291 14.01 -6.19 2.36
CA ALA A 291 13.88 -6.51 0.94
C ALA A 291 13.12 -5.43 0.13
N LYS A 292 12.83 -4.26 0.73
CA LYS A 292 12.11 -3.11 0.12
C LYS A 292 10.66 -3.42 -0.30
N ILE A 293 10.03 -4.37 0.34
CA ILE A 293 8.59 -4.56 0.26
C ILE A 293 7.97 -3.58 1.27
N ASP A 294 7.39 -2.49 0.77
CA ASP A 294 6.88 -1.38 1.57
C ASP A 294 5.44 -1.60 2.06
N SER A 295 4.71 -2.47 1.37
CA SER A 295 3.29 -2.70 1.63
C SER A 295 2.84 -4.10 1.26
N ILE A 296 1.85 -4.63 1.99
CA ILE A 296 1.33 -5.99 1.82
C ILE A 296 -0.20 -5.97 1.86
N LEU A 297 -0.81 -6.57 0.85
CA LEU A 297 -2.21 -6.98 0.88
C LEU A 297 -2.27 -8.41 1.46
N LEU A 298 -2.74 -8.55 2.69
CA LEU A 298 -2.96 -9.84 3.34
C LEU A 298 -4.33 -10.37 2.92
N GLU A 299 -4.33 -11.37 2.03
CA GLU A 299 -5.51 -12.11 1.59
C GLU A 299 -5.51 -13.52 2.22
N GLY A 300 -5.28 -13.58 3.51
CA GLY A 300 -5.18 -14.84 4.26
C GLY A 300 -6.52 -15.52 4.52
N GLY A 301 -6.48 -16.81 4.86
CA GLY A 301 -7.59 -17.50 5.54
C GLY A 301 -7.67 -17.09 7.02
N GLY A 302 -8.74 -17.52 7.70
CA GLY A 302 -9.03 -17.09 9.07
C GLY A 302 -7.89 -17.28 10.08
N SER A 303 -7.15 -18.35 9.97
CA SER A 303 -6.01 -18.64 10.88
C SER A 303 -4.84 -17.66 10.70
N LEU A 304 -4.48 -17.31 9.44
CA LEU A 304 -3.42 -16.32 9.20
C LEU A 304 -3.87 -14.91 9.58
N ASN A 305 -5.13 -14.57 9.31
CA ASN A 305 -5.70 -13.29 9.72
C ASN A 305 -5.67 -13.14 11.25
N TRP A 306 -6.01 -14.20 11.99
CA TRP A 306 -5.87 -14.20 13.44
C TRP A 306 -4.42 -13.97 13.87
N SER A 307 -3.48 -14.76 13.36
CA SER A 307 -2.07 -14.63 13.70
C SER A 307 -1.52 -13.23 13.40
N ALA A 308 -1.98 -12.61 12.31
CA ALA A 308 -1.59 -11.25 11.93
C ALA A 308 -2.13 -10.18 12.89
N LEU A 309 -3.39 -10.32 13.35
CA LEU A 309 -3.98 -9.43 14.36
C LEU A 309 -3.31 -9.60 15.71
N GLU A 310 -3.12 -10.86 16.18
CA GLU A 310 -2.46 -11.17 17.44
C GLU A 310 -1.01 -10.66 17.46
N SER A 311 -0.30 -10.74 16.34
CA SER A 311 1.07 -10.23 16.20
C SER A 311 1.16 -8.70 16.08
N GLY A 312 0.02 -7.99 15.93
CA GLY A 312 -0.03 -6.53 15.82
C GLY A 312 0.57 -5.97 14.52
N ILE A 313 0.70 -6.79 13.46
CA ILE A 313 1.29 -6.37 12.19
C ILE A 313 0.32 -5.67 11.24
N VAL A 314 -0.99 -5.69 11.52
CA VAL A 314 -2.03 -5.10 10.66
C VAL A 314 -2.24 -3.62 10.98
N GLN A 315 -2.25 -2.75 9.96
CA GLN A 315 -2.54 -1.33 10.10
C GLN A 315 -3.95 -0.97 9.65
N LYS A 316 -4.46 -1.67 8.62
CA LYS A 316 -5.77 -1.40 8.03
C LYS A 316 -6.52 -2.71 7.74
N VAL A 317 -7.84 -2.66 7.84
CA VAL A 317 -8.74 -3.76 7.49
C VAL A 317 -9.67 -3.32 6.37
N GLN A 318 -9.79 -4.13 5.33
CA GLN A 318 -10.73 -3.99 4.23
C GLN A 318 -11.72 -5.16 4.27
N THR A 319 -12.94 -4.90 4.74
CA THR A 319 -14.02 -5.88 4.82
C THR A 319 -14.98 -5.69 3.66
N TYR A 320 -15.02 -6.65 2.75
CA TYR A 320 -16.02 -6.69 1.67
C TYR A 320 -17.19 -7.55 2.13
N ILE A 321 -18.39 -6.99 2.14
CA ILE A 321 -19.62 -7.64 2.61
C ILE A 321 -20.58 -7.80 1.44
N ALA A 322 -20.91 -9.05 1.12
CA ALA A 322 -21.93 -9.36 0.12
C ALA A 322 -23.31 -9.46 0.75
N PRO A 323 -24.37 -8.93 0.12
CA PRO A 323 -25.75 -9.00 0.61
C PRO A 323 -26.36 -10.40 0.41
N LYS A 324 -25.73 -11.40 1.04
CA LYS A 324 -26.17 -12.80 1.02
C LYS A 324 -25.88 -13.49 2.35
N LEU A 325 -26.49 -14.60 2.60
CA LEU A 325 -26.34 -15.42 3.80
C LEU A 325 -25.96 -16.86 3.37
N PHE A 326 -24.94 -17.44 4.01
CA PHE A 326 -24.57 -18.85 3.78
C PHE A 326 -25.04 -19.74 4.91
N GLY A 327 -25.06 -19.27 6.15
CA GLY A 327 -25.29 -20.11 7.33
C GLY A 327 -24.18 -21.13 7.53
N GLY A 328 -24.52 -22.18 8.29
CA GLY A 328 -23.62 -23.31 8.57
C GLY A 328 -22.70 -23.05 9.76
N GLU A 329 -22.77 -23.92 10.78
CA GLU A 329 -21.93 -23.84 11.98
C GLU A 329 -20.44 -23.98 11.61
N GLU A 330 -20.10 -24.96 10.77
CA GLU A 330 -18.74 -25.28 10.31
C GLU A 330 -18.24 -24.38 9.17
N ALA A 331 -19.07 -23.46 8.67
CA ALA A 331 -18.68 -22.56 7.59
C ALA A 331 -17.64 -21.55 8.07
N LYS A 332 -16.52 -21.44 7.34
CA LYS A 332 -15.34 -20.63 7.72
C LYS A 332 -15.65 -19.15 7.87
N THR A 333 -14.99 -18.53 8.85
CA THR A 333 -15.09 -17.10 9.13
C THR A 333 -13.81 -16.36 8.74
N PRO A 334 -13.84 -15.02 8.59
CA PRO A 334 -12.66 -14.23 8.17
C PRO A 334 -11.52 -14.25 9.18
N VAL A 335 -11.83 -14.39 10.48
CA VAL A 335 -10.85 -14.42 11.57
C VAL A 335 -11.21 -15.60 12.46
N GLU A 336 -10.33 -16.57 12.51
CA GLU A 336 -10.45 -17.82 13.30
C GLU A 336 -9.47 -17.77 14.49
N GLY A 337 -8.85 -18.90 14.83
CA GLY A 337 -7.86 -19.01 15.89
C GLY A 337 -8.47 -19.06 17.30
N LYS A 338 -7.66 -18.70 18.31
CA LYS A 338 -8.09 -18.79 19.72
C LYS A 338 -9.15 -17.73 20.07
N GLY A 339 -9.14 -16.61 19.39
CA GLY A 339 -9.97 -15.44 19.73
C GLY A 339 -9.53 -14.72 21.00
N PHE A 340 -10.16 -13.59 21.29
CA PHE A 340 -9.96 -12.82 22.51
C PHE A 340 -10.93 -13.31 23.60
N PRO A 341 -10.51 -13.31 24.88
CA PRO A 341 -11.31 -13.88 25.97
C PRO A 341 -12.55 -13.03 26.31
N ASP A 342 -12.54 -11.75 25.97
CA ASP A 342 -13.61 -10.82 26.28
C ASP A 342 -13.65 -9.66 25.26
N PRO A 343 -14.77 -8.92 25.16
CA PRO A 343 -14.91 -7.80 24.23
C PRO A 343 -13.92 -6.66 24.48
N ALA A 344 -13.46 -6.45 25.71
CA ALA A 344 -12.52 -5.35 26.03
C ALA A 344 -11.12 -5.61 25.50
N SER A 345 -10.75 -6.90 25.33
CA SER A 345 -9.47 -7.33 24.77
C SER A 345 -9.45 -7.31 23.23
N ALA A 346 -10.60 -7.08 22.57
CA ALA A 346 -10.70 -7.14 21.12
C ALA A 346 -9.84 -6.08 20.43
N VAL A 347 -9.40 -6.36 19.20
CA VAL A 347 -8.78 -5.37 18.32
C VAL A 347 -9.81 -4.33 17.93
N LEU A 348 -9.62 -3.09 18.38
CA LEU A 348 -10.50 -1.98 18.06
C LEU A 348 -10.15 -1.36 16.71
N LEU A 349 -11.15 -0.98 15.96
CA LEU A 349 -11.05 -0.27 14.70
C LEU A 349 -11.50 1.19 14.89
N LYS A 350 -10.95 2.08 14.06
CA LYS A 350 -11.27 3.52 14.03
C LYS A 350 -11.32 4.02 12.59
N ASN A 351 -11.80 5.24 12.39
CA ASN A 351 -11.85 5.91 11.09
C ASN A 351 -12.48 5.03 10.00
N SER A 352 -13.59 4.37 10.34
CA SER A 352 -14.29 3.47 9.43
C SER A 352 -15.02 4.24 8.34
N GLU A 353 -14.72 3.96 7.09
CA GLU A 353 -15.42 4.48 5.91
C GLU A 353 -16.15 3.35 5.20
N MET A 354 -17.37 3.61 4.72
CA MET A 354 -18.17 2.65 3.97
C MET A 354 -18.32 3.11 2.51
N ILE A 355 -17.98 2.23 1.59
CA ILE A 355 -18.03 2.45 0.15
C ILE A 355 -18.94 1.39 -0.48
N ARG A 356 -19.89 1.80 -1.31
CA ARG A 356 -20.72 0.86 -2.08
C ARG A 356 -20.02 0.45 -3.37
N LEU A 357 -19.93 -0.86 -3.62
CA LEU A 357 -19.31 -1.45 -4.81
C LEU A 357 -20.32 -2.35 -5.54
N GLY A 358 -21.16 -1.75 -6.36
CA GLY A 358 -22.33 -2.43 -6.92
C GLY A 358 -23.34 -2.73 -5.81
N ASP A 359 -23.65 -4.02 -5.59
CA ASP A 359 -24.51 -4.47 -4.50
C ASP A 359 -23.74 -4.74 -3.20
N ASP A 360 -22.42 -4.91 -3.26
CA ASP A 360 -21.57 -5.17 -2.11
C ASP A 360 -21.20 -3.87 -1.36
N PHE A 361 -20.75 -4.05 -0.13
CA PHE A 361 -20.19 -2.97 0.70
C PHE A 361 -18.73 -3.25 1.01
N LEU A 362 -17.89 -2.23 0.90
CA LEU A 362 -16.54 -2.22 1.45
C LEU A 362 -16.52 -1.36 2.68
N ILE A 363 -16.08 -1.90 3.81
CA ILE A 363 -15.75 -1.13 5.00
C ILE A 363 -14.24 -1.11 5.15
N GLU A 364 -13.63 0.08 5.05
CA GLU A 364 -12.23 0.30 5.35
C GLU A 364 -12.09 0.88 6.75
N SER A 365 -11.21 0.32 7.56
CA SER A 365 -10.99 0.77 8.93
C SER A 365 -9.50 0.68 9.29
N GLU A 366 -9.01 1.65 10.04
CA GLU A 366 -7.68 1.59 10.64
C GLU A 366 -7.72 0.78 11.94
N VAL A 367 -6.68 0.00 12.17
CA VAL A 367 -6.49 -0.67 13.46
C VAL A 367 -6.06 0.37 14.51
N LYS A 368 -6.85 0.50 15.57
CA LYS A 368 -6.48 1.31 16.71
C LYS A 368 -5.36 0.58 17.46
N ARG A 369 -4.15 1.11 17.42
CA ARG A 369 -3.06 0.56 18.22
C ARG A 369 -3.42 0.70 19.69
N ASN A 370 -3.54 -0.41 20.40
CA ASN A 370 -3.65 -0.37 21.85
C ASN A 370 -2.34 0.17 22.42
N VAL A 371 -2.41 1.19 23.24
CA VAL A 371 -1.28 1.77 23.98
C VAL A 371 -0.72 0.75 25.00
N TYR A 372 -1.37 -0.41 25.14
CA TYR A 372 -1.07 -1.47 26.09
C TYR A 372 -0.36 -2.68 25.45
N GLY A 373 0.48 -2.46 24.45
CA GLY A 373 1.22 -3.54 23.78
C GLY A 373 2.70 -3.52 24.08
N ASN A 374 3.09 -3.62 25.35
CA ASN A 374 4.40 -4.13 25.75
C ASN A 374 4.15 -5.27 26.76
N CYS A 375 4.15 -6.49 26.29
CA CYS A 375 4.53 -7.70 27.02
C CYS A 375 5.39 -8.55 26.11
#